data_31baa61e117289c302dc0c99734ae64d
#
_entry.id   31baa61e117289c302dc0c99734ae64d
#
_cell.length_a   1.000
_cell.length_b   1.000
_cell.length_c   1.000
_cell.angle_alpha   90.00
_cell.angle_beta   90.00
_cell.angle_gamma   90.00
#
_symmetry.space_group_name_H-M   'P 1'
#
loop_
_entity.id
_entity.type
_entity.pdbx_description
1 polymer ?
#
loop_
_entity_poly.entity_id
_entity_poly.type
_entity_poly.pdbx_seq_one_letter_code
_entity_poly.pdbx_strand_id
1 'polypeptide(L)'
;MKTINKLWLKWLNAILAGVFGISTTACKVMYGVPHADYDVAGVVQNEEWQGLEGVQVIIKSYSDFERTDTVYTNAEGEFHDDYATHSSSGDCLELIVNDPKGEYQSDTVHVSNRRMEVVEGSEWYDAYAIDNIYITLKKK
;
A
#
# COMPACT_ATOMS: atom_id res chain seq x y z
N MET A 1 47.87 26.90 -34.90
CA MET A 1 46.42 26.64 -35.07
C MET A 1 45.96 25.22 -34.73
N LYS A 2 46.73 24.20 -35.07
CA LYS A 2 46.39 22.80 -34.75
C LYS A 2 46.33 22.46 -33.27
N THR A 3 47.08 23.14 -32.40
CA THR A 3 47.14 22.97 -30.94
C THR A 3 45.92 23.54 -30.24
N ILE A 4 45.33 24.62 -30.74
CA ILE A 4 44.15 25.25 -30.20
C ILE A 4 42.91 24.38 -30.43
N ASN A 5 42.81 23.72 -31.57
CA ASN A 5 41.72 22.83 -31.90
C ASN A 5 41.68 21.56 -31.02
N LYS A 6 42.83 21.02 -30.65
CA LYS A 6 42.96 19.86 -29.77
C LYS A 6 42.57 20.18 -28.35
N LEU A 7 42.94 21.36 -27.85
CA LEU A 7 42.53 21.82 -26.53
C LEU A 7 41.03 22.08 -26.46
N TRP A 8 40.47 22.70 -27.46
CA TRP A 8 39.04 22.99 -27.53
C TRP A 8 38.19 21.73 -27.62
N LEU A 9 38.64 20.73 -28.36
CA LEU A 9 37.98 19.43 -28.41
C LEU A 9 37.98 18.69 -27.04
N LYS A 10 39.08 18.80 -26.30
CA LYS A 10 39.14 18.22 -24.95
C LYS A 10 38.15 18.88 -23.97
N TRP A 11 38.02 20.20 -24.07
CA TRP A 11 37.07 20.95 -23.26
C TRP A 11 35.62 20.64 -23.66
N LEU A 12 35.35 20.53 -24.93
CA LEU A 12 34.04 20.18 -25.45
C LEU A 12 33.61 18.79 -24.99
N ASN A 13 34.50 17.82 -25.03
CA ASN A 13 34.22 16.46 -24.54
C ASN A 13 33.98 16.42 -23.03
N ALA A 14 34.69 17.20 -22.25
CA ALA A 14 34.49 17.29 -20.82
C ALA A 14 33.11 17.89 -20.47
N ILE A 15 32.69 18.93 -21.18
CA ILE A 15 31.37 19.56 -21.01
C ILE A 15 30.25 18.58 -21.41
N LEU A 16 30.39 17.88 -22.54
CA LEU A 16 29.42 16.88 -22.99
C LEU A 16 29.27 15.72 -21.99
N ALA A 17 30.39 15.21 -21.48
CA ALA A 17 30.37 14.16 -20.47
C ALA A 17 29.68 14.61 -19.16
N GLY A 18 29.89 15.86 -18.75
CA GLY A 18 29.23 16.43 -17.60
C GLY A 18 27.71 16.57 -17.75
N VAL A 19 27.26 17.02 -18.92
CA VAL A 19 25.84 17.19 -19.22
C VAL A 19 25.12 15.82 -19.32
N PHE A 20 25.74 14.85 -19.99
CA PHE A 20 25.17 13.50 -20.07
C PHE A 20 25.17 12.77 -18.73
N GLY A 21 26.15 12.99 -17.88
CA GLY A 21 26.22 12.43 -16.53
C GLY A 21 25.08 12.95 -15.63
N ILE A 22 24.75 14.24 -15.74
CA ILE A 22 23.66 14.85 -14.96
C ILE A 22 22.29 14.37 -15.44
N SER A 23 22.09 14.23 -16.75
CA SER A 23 20.80 13.78 -17.28
C SER A 23 20.49 12.31 -16.96
N THR A 24 21.48 11.44 -16.86
CA THR A 24 21.25 10.04 -16.46
C THR A 24 20.86 9.90 -14.98
N THR A 25 21.35 10.76 -14.12
CA THR A 25 20.94 10.76 -12.71
C THR A 25 19.52 11.30 -12.52
N ALA A 26 19.13 12.31 -13.28
CA ALA A 26 17.79 12.88 -13.23
C ALA A 26 16.72 11.89 -13.75
N CYS A 27 17.04 11.06 -14.73
CA CYS A 27 16.10 10.05 -15.25
C CYS A 27 15.77 8.94 -14.25
N LYS A 28 16.65 8.59 -13.33
CA LYS A 28 16.39 7.60 -12.27
C LYS A 28 15.34 8.06 -11.26
N VAL A 29 15.21 9.35 -11.03
CA VAL A 29 14.28 9.93 -10.07
C VAL A 29 12.85 9.98 -10.62
N MET A 30 12.67 9.99 -11.95
CA MET A 30 11.37 10.13 -12.60
C MET A 30 10.61 8.81 -12.82
N TYR A 31 11.23 7.66 -12.62
CA TYR A 31 10.62 6.35 -12.89
C TYR A 31 10.02 5.66 -11.65
N GLY A 32 10.13 6.25 -10.47
CA GLY A 32 9.53 5.72 -9.26
C GLY A 32 8.09 6.18 -9.10
N VAL A 33 7.12 5.26 -9.13
CA VAL A 33 5.76 5.54 -8.67
C VAL A 33 5.73 5.30 -7.17
N PRO A 34 5.31 6.28 -6.33
CA PRO A 34 5.14 6.05 -4.90
C PRO A 34 4.19 4.89 -4.67
N HIS A 35 4.54 3.98 -3.78
CA HIS A 35 3.68 2.87 -3.41
C HIS A 35 3.74 2.61 -1.91
N ALA A 36 2.69 2.01 -1.40
CA ALA A 36 2.59 1.63 -0.01
C ALA A 36 2.10 0.18 0.11
N ASP A 37 2.70 -0.55 1.01
CA ASP A 37 2.27 -1.90 1.38
C ASP A 37 1.63 -1.85 2.76
N TYR A 38 0.49 -2.54 2.90
CA TYR A 38 -0.25 -2.63 4.13
C TYR A 38 -0.36 -4.09 4.55
N ASP A 39 0.12 -4.38 5.74
CA ASP A 39 -0.11 -5.66 6.42
C ASP A 39 -1.33 -5.51 7.32
N VAL A 40 -2.43 -6.13 6.93
CA VAL A 40 -3.74 -5.97 7.59
C VAL A 40 -4.13 -7.29 8.23
N ALA A 41 -4.36 -7.26 9.53
CA ALA A 41 -4.79 -8.42 10.31
C ALA A 41 -5.88 -8.06 11.30
N GLY A 42 -6.82 -8.95 11.50
CA GLY A 42 -7.91 -8.72 12.43
C GLY A 42 -8.75 -9.96 12.70
N VAL A 43 -9.79 -9.77 13.47
CA VAL A 43 -10.74 -10.82 13.87
C VAL A 43 -12.17 -10.34 13.62
N VAL A 44 -12.97 -11.17 13.00
CA VAL A 44 -14.42 -10.99 12.87
C VAL A 44 -15.12 -11.87 13.88
N GLN A 45 -15.95 -11.30 14.70
CA GLN A 45 -16.64 -11.98 15.80
C GLN A 45 -18.11 -11.58 15.87
N ASN A 46 -18.90 -12.36 16.61
CA ASN A 46 -20.29 -12.02 16.91
C ASN A 46 -20.38 -11.19 18.22
N GLU A 47 -21.58 -10.84 18.63
CA GLU A 47 -21.81 -10.07 19.86
C GLU A 47 -21.47 -10.87 21.14
N GLU A 48 -21.32 -12.18 21.05
CA GLU A 48 -20.87 -13.07 22.13
C GLU A 48 -19.36 -13.30 22.16
N TRP A 49 -18.59 -12.53 21.37
CA TRP A 49 -17.12 -12.60 21.27
C TRP A 49 -16.60 -13.91 20.68
N GLN A 50 -17.42 -14.60 19.90
CA GLN A 50 -17.00 -15.81 19.20
C GLN A 50 -16.54 -15.46 17.79
N GLY A 51 -15.38 -15.98 17.38
CA GLY A 51 -14.87 -15.82 16.04
C GLY A 51 -15.76 -16.46 14.97
N LEU A 52 -15.96 -15.78 13.87
CA LEU A 52 -16.81 -16.21 12.78
C LEU A 52 -15.97 -16.73 11.62
N GLU A 53 -16.13 -18.00 11.26
CA GLU A 53 -15.46 -18.65 10.15
C GLU A 53 -16.13 -18.34 8.82
N GLY A 54 -15.32 -18.20 7.76
CA GLY A 54 -15.81 -18.07 6.39
C GLY A 54 -16.44 -16.73 6.05
N VAL A 55 -16.22 -15.71 6.87
CA VAL A 55 -16.69 -14.34 6.60
C VAL A 55 -15.81 -13.69 5.56
N GLN A 56 -16.43 -13.07 4.56
CA GLN A 56 -15.74 -12.36 3.51
C GLN A 56 -15.32 -10.98 3.97
N VAL A 57 -14.03 -10.66 3.83
CA VAL A 57 -13.47 -9.35 4.10
C VAL A 57 -12.89 -8.79 2.81
N ILE A 58 -13.47 -7.71 2.31
CA ILE A 58 -13.01 -7.00 1.11
C ILE A 58 -12.21 -5.78 1.56
N ILE A 59 -10.97 -5.71 1.14
CA ILE A 59 -10.03 -4.63 1.47
C ILE A 59 -9.83 -3.76 0.25
N LYS A 60 -10.07 -2.47 0.39
CA LYS A 60 -9.83 -1.49 -0.67
C LYS A 60 -9.29 -0.18 -0.12
N SER A 61 -8.54 0.53 -0.94
CA SER A 61 -8.05 1.87 -0.65
C SER A 61 -8.95 2.92 -1.30
N TYR A 62 -9.12 4.05 -0.64
CA TYR A 62 -9.88 5.18 -1.20
C TYR A 62 -9.27 5.80 -2.45
N SER A 63 -7.96 5.72 -2.59
CA SER A 63 -7.25 6.34 -3.72
C SER A 63 -7.08 5.41 -4.92
N ASP A 64 -7.12 4.11 -4.70
CA ASP A 64 -6.98 3.10 -5.75
C ASP A 64 -8.30 2.35 -5.92
N PHE A 65 -9.20 2.94 -6.69
CA PHE A 65 -10.53 2.38 -6.94
C PHE A 65 -10.53 1.09 -7.75
N GLU A 66 -9.42 0.76 -8.38
CA GLU A 66 -9.31 -0.39 -9.26
C GLU A 66 -8.86 -1.65 -8.53
N ARG A 67 -8.25 -1.50 -7.34
CA ARG A 67 -7.69 -2.63 -6.63
C ARG A 67 -8.48 -2.95 -5.36
N THR A 68 -9.01 -4.16 -5.34
CA THR A 68 -9.65 -4.74 -4.17
C THR A 68 -9.09 -6.12 -3.93
N ASP A 69 -8.77 -6.42 -2.69
CA ASP A 69 -8.38 -7.75 -2.25
C ASP A 69 -9.51 -8.35 -1.43
N THR A 70 -9.73 -9.65 -1.55
CA THR A 70 -10.76 -10.37 -0.80
C THR A 70 -10.11 -11.52 -0.05
N VAL A 71 -10.35 -11.57 1.25
CA VAL A 71 -9.91 -12.66 2.13
C VAL A 71 -11.09 -13.21 2.92
N TYR A 72 -10.93 -14.41 3.46
CA TYR A 72 -11.94 -15.07 4.28
C TYR A 72 -11.37 -15.40 5.64
N THR A 73 -12.21 -15.31 6.66
CA THR A 73 -11.80 -15.64 8.02
C THR A 73 -11.61 -17.15 8.20
N ASN A 74 -10.65 -17.51 9.06
CA ASN A 74 -10.42 -18.90 9.47
C ASN A 74 -11.39 -19.35 10.58
N ALA A 75 -11.16 -20.53 11.15
CA ALA A 75 -12.02 -21.10 12.19
C ALA A 75 -12.10 -20.23 13.47
N GLU A 76 -11.08 -19.46 13.75
CA GLU A 76 -11.02 -18.53 14.89
C GLU A 76 -11.56 -17.13 14.54
N GLY A 77 -12.02 -16.92 13.32
CA GLY A 77 -12.49 -15.62 12.82
C GLY A 77 -11.37 -14.67 12.41
N GLU A 78 -10.14 -15.14 12.33
CA GLU A 78 -8.98 -14.34 11.99
C GLU A 78 -8.86 -14.17 10.48
N PHE A 79 -8.45 -12.98 10.04
CA PHE A 79 -8.10 -12.68 8.66
C PHE A 79 -6.76 -11.94 8.59
N HIS A 80 -6.07 -12.13 7.50
CA HIS A 80 -4.81 -11.46 7.19
C HIS A 80 -4.70 -11.22 5.69
N ASP A 81 -4.19 -10.05 5.31
CA ASP A 81 -3.91 -9.73 3.93
C ASP A 81 -2.72 -8.76 3.80
N ASP A 82 -1.94 -8.95 2.76
CA ASP A 82 -0.89 -8.03 2.32
C ASP A 82 -1.43 -7.21 1.14
N TYR A 83 -1.85 -6.00 1.43
CA TYR A 83 -2.44 -5.10 0.44
C TYR A 83 -1.41 -4.08 -0.03
N ALA A 84 -1.17 -4.01 -1.34
CA ALA A 84 -0.27 -3.04 -1.95
C ALA A 84 -1.04 -2.05 -2.82
N THR A 85 -0.73 -0.78 -2.69
CA THR A 85 -1.34 0.30 -3.48
C THR A 85 -0.28 1.22 -4.08
N HIS A 86 -0.62 1.88 -5.18
CA HIS A 86 0.26 2.85 -5.84
C HIS A 86 0.20 4.26 -5.25
N SER A 87 -0.56 4.46 -4.21
CA SER A 87 -0.63 5.75 -3.52
C SER A 87 0.21 5.74 -2.24
N SER A 88 0.98 6.78 -2.03
CA SER A 88 1.96 6.86 -0.94
C SER A 88 1.51 7.68 0.25
N SER A 89 0.40 8.36 0.19
CA SER A 89 0.10 9.34 1.24
C SER A 89 -1.34 9.32 1.71
N GLY A 90 -1.47 9.02 2.99
CA GLY A 90 -2.65 9.39 3.75
C GLY A 90 -3.91 8.60 3.49
N ASP A 91 -3.78 7.44 2.85
CA ASP A 91 -4.95 6.68 2.47
C ASP A 91 -5.59 5.96 3.65
N CYS A 92 -6.89 6.02 3.66
CA CYS A 92 -7.71 5.18 4.52
C CYS A 92 -8.02 3.88 3.80
N LEU A 93 -7.90 2.77 4.49
CA LEU A 93 -8.41 1.49 4.04
C LEU A 93 -9.87 1.34 4.43
N GLU A 94 -10.65 0.81 3.53
CA GLU A 94 -12.03 0.41 3.78
C GLU A 94 -12.12 -1.11 3.79
N LEU A 95 -12.64 -1.64 4.87
CA LEU A 95 -12.91 -3.06 5.05
C LEU A 95 -14.41 -3.30 4.97
N ILE A 96 -14.85 -4.01 3.95
CA ILE A 96 -16.25 -4.40 3.79
C ILE A 96 -16.38 -5.86 4.21
N VAL A 97 -17.18 -6.10 5.23
CA VAL A 97 -17.35 -7.42 5.84
C VAL A 97 -18.74 -7.95 5.53
N ASN A 98 -18.77 -9.09 4.85
CA ASN A 98 -20.01 -9.76 4.46
C ASN A 98 -20.03 -11.21 4.95
N ASP A 99 -21.15 -11.63 5.52
CA ASP A 99 -21.37 -13.03 5.81
C ASP A 99 -22.01 -13.73 4.60
N PRO A 100 -21.30 -14.66 3.90
CA PRO A 100 -21.86 -15.38 2.76
C PRO A 100 -23.04 -16.27 3.13
N LYS A 101 -23.15 -16.68 4.38
CA LYS A 101 -24.28 -17.49 4.87
C LYS A 101 -25.53 -16.67 5.13
N GLY A 102 -25.42 -15.34 5.18
CA GLY A 102 -26.52 -14.43 5.41
C GLY A 102 -27.09 -14.40 6.81
N GLU A 103 -26.36 -14.94 7.81
CA GLU A 103 -26.79 -14.96 9.22
C GLU A 103 -26.54 -13.65 9.94
N TYR A 104 -25.50 -12.91 9.51
CA TYR A 104 -25.06 -11.66 10.11
C TYR A 104 -25.20 -10.49 9.15
N GLN A 105 -25.41 -9.31 9.71
CA GLN A 105 -25.46 -8.06 8.94
C GLN A 105 -24.07 -7.69 8.45
N SER A 106 -24.00 -7.17 7.22
CA SER A 106 -22.77 -6.61 6.67
C SER A 106 -22.35 -5.35 7.42
N ASP A 107 -21.05 -5.14 7.52
CA ASP A 107 -20.48 -3.94 8.13
C ASP A 107 -19.35 -3.39 7.28
N THR A 108 -19.11 -2.10 7.40
CA THR A 108 -18.01 -1.40 6.72
C THR A 108 -17.19 -0.65 7.76
N VAL A 109 -15.90 -0.93 7.80
CA VAL A 109 -14.97 -0.32 8.75
C VAL A 109 -13.94 0.51 7.98
N HIS A 110 -13.77 1.76 8.39
CA HIS A 110 -12.75 2.64 7.86
C HIS A 110 -11.55 2.68 8.79
N VAL A 111 -10.37 2.34 8.24
CA VAL A 111 -9.13 2.36 9.00
C VAL A 111 -8.25 3.47 8.44
N SER A 112 -8.05 4.52 9.26
CA SER A 112 -7.15 5.61 8.88
C SER A 112 -5.69 5.22 9.15
N ASN A 113 -4.77 5.75 8.36
CA ASN A 113 -3.34 5.54 8.56
C ASN A 113 -2.81 6.07 9.90
N ARG A 114 -3.55 6.87 10.63
CA ARG A 114 -3.20 7.25 12.02
C ARG A 114 -3.20 6.08 13.00
N ARG A 115 -3.89 4.99 12.66
CA ARG A 115 -3.92 3.75 13.42
C ARG A 115 -2.87 2.74 12.98
N MET A 116 -2.16 3.06 11.91
CA MET A 116 -1.18 2.16 11.31
C MET A 116 0.19 2.39 11.92
N GLU A 117 0.88 1.32 12.23
CA GLU A 117 2.27 1.39 12.60
C GLU A 117 3.13 1.41 11.33
N VAL A 118 4.02 2.40 11.22
CA VAL A 118 4.98 2.47 10.11
C VAL A 118 6.11 1.49 10.40
N VAL A 119 6.20 0.45 9.57
CA VAL A 119 7.26 -0.58 9.67
C VAL A 119 8.49 -0.15 8.90
N GLU A 120 8.29 0.43 7.73
CA GLU A 120 9.36 0.91 6.86
C GLU A 120 8.87 2.14 6.09
N GLY A 121 9.72 3.15 5.94
CA GLY A 121 9.39 4.35 5.20
C GLY A 121 10.57 4.91 4.42
N SER A 122 10.29 5.36 3.20
CA SER A 122 11.21 6.10 2.33
C SER A 122 10.43 7.12 1.51
N GLU A 123 11.10 7.92 0.71
CA GLU A 123 10.41 8.90 -0.16
C GLU A 123 9.43 8.27 -1.17
N TRP A 124 9.63 6.99 -1.48
CA TRP A 124 8.91 6.28 -2.55
C TRP A 124 8.17 5.03 -2.09
N TYR A 125 8.42 4.60 -0.88
CA TYR A 125 7.89 3.36 -0.35
C TYR A 125 7.60 3.50 1.13
N ASP A 126 6.38 3.20 1.51
CA ASP A 126 5.94 3.10 2.89
C ASP A 126 5.34 1.72 3.14
N ALA A 127 5.73 1.10 4.24
CA ALA A 127 5.13 -0.13 4.72
C ALA A 127 4.42 0.13 6.04
N TYR A 128 3.15 -0.22 6.11
CA TYR A 128 2.30 -0.04 7.27
C TYR A 128 1.81 -1.39 7.77
N ALA A 129 1.76 -1.57 9.07
CA ALA A 129 1.13 -2.71 9.70
C ALA A 129 -0.08 -2.28 10.51
N ILE A 130 -1.17 -2.97 10.33
CA ILE A 130 -2.38 -2.84 11.15
C ILE A 130 -2.74 -4.22 11.65
N ASP A 131 -2.57 -4.43 12.92
CA ASP A 131 -3.05 -5.61 13.61
C ASP A 131 -4.14 -5.22 14.62
N ASN A 132 -4.76 -6.21 15.23
CA ASN A 132 -5.77 -5.99 16.25
C ASN A 132 -7.01 -5.22 15.78
N ILE A 133 -7.44 -5.43 14.56
CA ILE A 133 -8.74 -4.96 14.08
C ILE A 133 -9.81 -5.95 14.57
N TYR A 134 -10.72 -5.48 15.40
CA TYR A 134 -11.86 -6.28 15.88
C TYR A 134 -13.14 -5.79 15.25
N ILE A 135 -13.82 -6.66 14.52
CA ILE A 135 -15.07 -6.36 13.85
C ILE A 135 -16.15 -7.25 14.45
N THR A 136 -17.17 -6.63 15.02
CA THR A 136 -18.30 -7.33 15.62
C THR A 136 -19.51 -7.24 14.69
N LEU A 137 -19.98 -8.37 14.20
CA LEU A 137 -21.15 -8.46 13.34
C LEU A 137 -22.40 -8.74 14.19
N LYS A 138 -23.47 -8.04 13.86
CA LYS A 138 -24.77 -8.23 14.47
C LYS A 138 -25.58 -9.26 13.70
N LYS A 139 -26.22 -10.15 14.41
CA LYS A 139 -27.15 -11.11 13.83
C LYS A 139 -28.36 -10.40 13.20
N LYS A 140 -28.77 -10.89 12.04
CA LYS A 140 -29.97 -10.37 11.37
C LYS A 140 -31.25 -10.63 12.15
#